data_9aaeb40f18d37f7fef13aed31ab3917d
#
_entry.id   9aaeb40f18d37f7fef13aed31ab3917d
#
_cell.length_a   1.000
_cell.length_b   1.000
_cell.length_c   1.000
_cell.angle_alpha   90.00
_cell.angle_beta   90.00
_cell.angle_gamma   90.00
#
_symmetry.space_group_name_H-M   'P 1'
#
loop_
_entity.id
_entity.type
_entity.pdbx_description
1 polymer ?
#
loop_
_entity_poly.entity_id
_entity_poly.type
_entity_poly.pdbx_seq_one_letter_code
_entity_poly.pdbx_strand_id
1 'polypeptide(L)'
;MFDTDGERPNSAGKIGRRGFLVVAASAAAGALLWSWRRPRVLAAAAPAQPHEVTVVQFSDAGKKLQKVSVMQVVKTEAEWRKQLSPAAFEITRHADTEMAFSGQYWNLHDKGLFRCICCDNALFSSETKFDSGTGWPSFWAPIAKENVQESRDASLGMVRTAISCTLCDAHLGHVFDDGPAPTGLRYCMNSAALRFIKQA
;
A
#
# COMPACT_ATOMS: atom_id res chain seq x y z
N MET A 1 -43.84 34.17 -67.73
CA MET A 1 -44.02 33.43 -69.01
C MET A 1 -43.79 31.97 -68.69
N PHE A 2 -44.88 31.17 -68.83
CA PHE A 2 -45.02 29.72 -68.78
C PHE A 2 -44.72 29.03 -67.40
N ASP A 3 -45.75 28.68 -66.64
CA ASP A 3 -46.70 27.52 -66.75
C ASP A 3 -45.96 26.18 -66.88
N THR A 4 -46.18 25.23 -65.99
CA THR A 4 -47.27 24.24 -66.02
C THR A 4 -47.21 23.28 -64.85
N ASP A 5 -48.38 23.09 -64.27
CA ASP A 5 -48.98 21.93 -63.58
C ASP A 5 -48.28 20.57 -63.65
N GLY A 6 -48.45 19.81 -62.59
CA GLY A 6 -48.23 18.36 -62.59
C GLY A 6 -48.50 17.68 -61.24
N GLU A 7 -49.73 17.49 -60.93
CA GLU A 7 -50.42 16.31 -60.37
C GLU A 7 -49.75 15.44 -59.29
N ARG A 8 -50.49 15.29 -58.17
CA ARG A 8 -50.34 14.20 -57.21
C ARG A 8 -50.86 12.88 -57.77
N PRO A 9 -50.42 11.76 -57.21
CA PRO A 9 -51.39 10.81 -56.70
C PRO A 9 -51.05 10.32 -55.28
N ASN A 10 -52.14 10.25 -54.56
CA ASN A 10 -52.37 9.60 -53.26
C ASN A 10 -52.25 8.07 -53.40
N SER A 11 -51.45 7.41 -52.61
CA SER A 11 -51.60 5.95 -52.39
C SER A 11 -51.39 5.58 -50.92
N ALA A 12 -52.51 5.34 -50.26
CA ALA A 12 -52.55 4.72 -48.96
C ALA A 12 -52.03 3.27 -49.03
N GLY A 13 -50.80 3.05 -48.60
CA GLY A 13 -50.21 1.72 -48.47
C GLY A 13 -50.61 1.07 -47.11
N LYS A 14 -51.33 -0.02 -47.18
CA LYS A 14 -51.73 -0.88 -46.01
C LYS A 14 -50.51 -1.33 -45.25
N ILE A 15 -50.41 -1.00 -43.95
CA ILE A 15 -49.44 -1.53 -43.02
C ILE A 15 -49.79 -2.99 -42.72
N GLY A 16 -49.04 -3.92 -43.31
CA GLY A 16 -49.21 -5.35 -43.13
C GLY A 16 -48.78 -5.80 -41.74
N ARG A 17 -49.54 -6.73 -41.18
CA ARG A 17 -49.39 -7.37 -39.86
C ARG A 17 -48.02 -8.04 -39.58
N ARG A 18 -47.06 -7.94 -40.48
CA ARG A 18 -45.69 -8.54 -40.32
C ARG A 18 -44.65 -7.64 -39.69
N GLY A 19 -44.92 -6.35 -39.45
CA GLY A 19 -43.97 -5.39 -38.87
C GLY A 19 -43.88 -5.42 -37.33
N PHE A 20 -44.83 -6.02 -36.63
CA PHE A 20 -44.89 -6.00 -35.16
C PHE A 20 -44.03 -7.03 -34.46
N LEU A 21 -43.54 -8.08 -35.14
CA LEU A 21 -42.76 -9.15 -34.50
C LEU A 21 -41.26 -8.88 -34.46
N VAL A 22 -40.72 -7.91 -35.23
CA VAL A 22 -39.27 -7.62 -35.29
C VAL A 22 -38.84 -6.65 -34.18
N VAL A 23 -39.75 -5.81 -33.66
CA VAL A 23 -39.41 -4.81 -32.61
C VAL A 23 -39.31 -5.44 -31.21
N ALA A 24 -40.02 -6.54 -30.96
CA ALA A 24 -40.03 -7.22 -29.65
C ALA A 24 -38.70 -8.01 -29.39
N ALA A 25 -38.04 -8.51 -30.43
CA ALA A 25 -36.82 -9.29 -30.29
C ALA A 25 -35.58 -8.40 -29.97
N SER A 26 -35.56 -7.13 -30.40
CA SER A 26 -34.44 -6.22 -30.18
C SER A 26 -34.36 -5.68 -28.76
N ALA A 27 -35.48 -5.57 -28.04
CA ALA A 27 -35.49 -5.09 -26.64
C ALA A 27 -35.00 -6.17 -25.65
N ALA A 28 -35.23 -7.45 -25.93
CA ALA A 28 -34.78 -8.54 -25.07
C ALA A 28 -33.26 -8.77 -25.16
N ALA A 29 -32.63 -8.58 -26.34
CA ALA A 29 -31.20 -8.73 -26.53
C ALA A 29 -30.42 -7.58 -25.85
N GLY A 30 -30.97 -6.37 -25.79
CA GLY A 30 -30.35 -5.23 -25.10
C GLY A 30 -30.30 -5.38 -23.58
N ALA A 31 -31.33 -5.99 -22.98
CA ALA A 31 -31.40 -6.20 -21.54
C ALA A 31 -30.42 -7.29 -21.06
N LEU A 32 -30.16 -8.33 -21.88
CA LEU A 32 -29.20 -9.38 -21.57
C LEU A 32 -27.75 -8.91 -21.67
N LEU A 33 -27.43 -8.00 -22.59
CA LEU A 33 -26.08 -7.44 -22.74
C LEU A 33 -25.74 -6.42 -21.65
N TRP A 34 -26.74 -5.75 -21.05
CA TRP A 34 -26.50 -4.80 -19.96
C TRP A 34 -26.24 -5.49 -18.62
N SER A 35 -26.83 -6.67 -18.39
CA SER A 35 -26.56 -7.43 -17.16
C SER A 35 -25.14 -7.96 -17.06
N TRP A 36 -24.42 -8.11 -18.18
CA TRP A 36 -23.02 -8.57 -18.23
C TRP A 36 -21.99 -7.46 -18.00
N ARG A 37 -22.39 -6.20 -18.04
CA ARG A 37 -21.53 -5.03 -17.82
C ARG A 37 -21.59 -4.44 -16.41
N ARG A 38 -22.20 -5.15 -15.45
CA ARG A 38 -22.07 -4.71 -14.06
C ARG A 38 -20.59 -4.81 -13.67
N PRO A 39 -19.91 -3.69 -13.31
CA PRO A 39 -18.55 -3.77 -12.80
C PRO A 39 -18.60 -4.72 -11.61
N ARG A 40 -17.82 -5.80 -11.68
CA ARG A 40 -17.55 -6.60 -10.49
C ARG A 40 -16.86 -5.64 -9.52
N VAL A 41 -17.59 -5.19 -8.52
CA VAL A 41 -16.99 -4.58 -7.34
C VAL A 41 -16.10 -5.69 -6.78
N LEU A 42 -14.79 -5.59 -7.01
CA LEU A 42 -13.83 -6.45 -6.33
C LEU A 42 -14.10 -6.23 -4.85
N ALA A 43 -14.66 -7.23 -4.19
CA ALA A 43 -14.79 -7.19 -2.75
C ALA A 43 -13.39 -6.91 -2.20
N ALA A 44 -13.26 -5.85 -1.40
CA ALA A 44 -12.02 -5.59 -0.70
C ALA A 44 -11.62 -6.89 0.01
N ALA A 45 -10.37 -7.32 -0.18
CA ALA A 45 -9.87 -8.52 0.47
C ALA A 45 -10.16 -8.40 1.98
N ALA A 46 -10.74 -9.44 2.57
CA ALA A 46 -10.95 -9.45 4.00
C ALA A 46 -9.59 -9.21 4.69
N PRO A 47 -9.54 -8.41 5.77
CA PRO A 47 -8.31 -8.18 6.49
C PRO A 47 -7.71 -9.53 6.91
N ALA A 48 -6.39 -9.65 6.82
CA ALA A 48 -5.68 -10.85 7.26
C ALA A 48 -6.10 -11.19 8.71
N GLN A 49 -6.26 -12.48 9.00
CA GLN A 49 -6.58 -12.91 10.36
C GLN A 49 -5.36 -12.63 11.26
N PRO A 50 -5.56 -11.99 12.44
CA PRO A 50 -4.46 -11.79 13.38
C PRO A 50 -3.89 -13.15 13.79
N HIS A 51 -2.57 -13.26 13.80
CA HIS A 51 -1.86 -14.43 14.30
C HIS A 51 -0.87 -14.04 15.40
N GLU A 52 -0.39 -15.01 16.17
CA GLU A 52 0.58 -14.77 17.20
C GLU A 52 1.97 -14.52 16.60
N VAL A 53 2.61 -13.43 17.03
CA VAL A 53 3.96 -13.06 16.63
C VAL A 53 4.85 -12.83 17.85
N THR A 54 6.14 -13.08 17.71
CA THR A 54 7.10 -12.84 18.76
C THR A 54 7.86 -11.54 18.50
N VAL A 55 7.89 -10.66 19.50
CA VAL A 55 8.65 -9.41 19.46
C VAL A 55 9.46 -9.20 20.72
N VAL A 56 10.48 -8.37 20.66
CA VAL A 56 11.26 -7.91 21.80
C VAL A 56 10.83 -6.49 22.14
N GLN A 57 10.39 -6.30 23.39
CA GLN A 57 10.00 -4.98 23.89
C GLN A 57 11.21 -4.18 24.36
N PHE A 58 11.19 -2.86 24.12
CA PHE A 58 12.20 -1.91 24.57
C PHE A 58 11.53 -0.71 25.23
N SER A 59 12.16 -0.16 26.27
CA SER A 59 11.79 1.14 26.83
C SER A 59 12.15 2.27 25.86
N ASP A 60 11.66 3.48 26.11
CA ASP A 60 12.02 4.64 25.31
C ASP A 60 13.52 5.03 25.45
N ALA A 61 14.13 4.64 26.56
CA ALA A 61 15.58 4.73 26.74
C ALA A 61 16.39 3.65 25.99
N GLY A 62 15.75 2.84 25.13
CA GLY A 62 16.42 1.79 24.36
C GLY A 62 16.80 0.53 25.15
N LYS A 63 16.42 0.45 26.46
CA LYS A 63 16.72 -0.73 27.28
C LYS A 63 15.82 -1.90 26.85
N LYS A 64 16.45 -3.03 26.52
CA LYS A 64 15.73 -4.29 26.28
C LYS A 64 14.98 -4.71 27.53
N LEU A 65 13.68 -4.98 27.40
CA LEU A 65 12.81 -5.42 28.49
C LEU A 65 12.61 -6.92 28.42
N GLN A 66 11.74 -7.40 27.55
CA GLN A 66 11.40 -8.81 27.46
C GLN A 66 11.07 -9.23 26.03
N LYS A 67 11.17 -10.51 25.76
CA LYS A 67 10.67 -11.15 24.55
C LYS A 67 9.28 -11.71 24.87
N VAL A 68 8.29 -11.35 24.05
CA VAL A 68 6.88 -11.71 24.25
C VAL A 68 6.26 -12.23 22.98
N SER A 69 5.32 -13.15 23.13
CA SER A 69 4.37 -13.53 22.09
C SER A 69 3.10 -12.72 22.27
N VAL A 70 2.66 -12.05 21.21
CA VAL A 70 1.48 -11.17 21.21
C VAL A 70 0.72 -11.35 19.91
N MET A 71 -0.58 -11.03 19.93
CA MET A 71 -1.37 -11.01 18.70
C MET A 71 -0.95 -9.85 17.81
N GLN A 72 -0.82 -10.11 16.52
CA GLN A 72 -0.52 -9.11 15.51
C GLN A 72 -1.58 -7.99 15.50
N VAL A 73 -1.15 -6.76 15.33
CA VAL A 73 -2.04 -5.59 15.22
C VAL A 73 -2.60 -5.52 13.81
N VAL A 74 -3.84 -5.91 13.66
CA VAL A 74 -4.59 -5.85 12.39
C VAL A 74 -5.69 -4.81 12.51
N LYS A 75 -5.78 -3.91 11.54
CA LYS A 75 -6.82 -2.88 11.42
C LYS A 75 -7.30 -2.82 9.98
N THR A 76 -8.50 -2.30 9.79
CA THR A 76 -9.04 -1.99 8.47
C THR A 76 -8.31 -0.80 7.84
N GLU A 77 -8.35 -0.66 6.52
CA GLU A 77 -7.81 0.51 5.83
C GLU A 77 -8.38 1.83 6.39
N ALA A 78 -9.67 1.88 6.69
CA ALA A 78 -10.32 3.06 7.24
C ALA A 78 -9.76 3.46 8.61
N GLU A 79 -9.43 2.49 9.46
CA GLU A 79 -8.80 2.72 10.76
C GLU A 79 -7.36 3.20 10.61
N TRP A 80 -6.59 2.58 9.69
CA TRP A 80 -5.22 3.05 9.40
C TRP A 80 -5.21 4.47 8.82
N ARG A 81 -6.12 4.80 7.89
CA ARG A 81 -6.25 6.17 7.34
C ARG A 81 -6.61 7.22 8.39
N LYS A 82 -7.34 6.85 9.44
CA LYS A 82 -7.63 7.77 10.56
C LYS A 82 -6.42 8.01 11.46
N GLN A 83 -5.54 7.02 11.58
CA GLN A 83 -4.38 7.07 12.47
C GLN A 83 -3.15 7.70 11.82
N LEU A 84 -2.95 7.48 10.52
CA LEU A 84 -1.73 7.80 9.80
C LEU A 84 -1.91 9.05 8.93
N SER A 85 -0.82 9.78 8.69
CA SER A 85 -0.79 10.76 7.61
C SER A 85 -0.97 10.08 6.25
N PRO A 86 -1.44 10.78 5.21
CA PRO A 86 -1.57 10.18 3.88
C PRO A 86 -0.27 9.53 3.39
N ALA A 87 0.87 10.18 3.55
CA ALA A 87 2.17 9.63 3.14
C ALA A 87 2.54 8.37 3.93
N ALA A 88 2.38 8.38 5.27
CA ALA A 88 2.65 7.21 6.10
C ALA A 88 1.72 6.04 5.76
N PHE A 89 0.46 6.33 5.42
CA PHE A 89 -0.50 5.30 5.01
C PHE A 89 -0.07 4.64 3.68
N GLU A 90 0.22 5.41 2.63
CA GLU A 90 0.61 4.85 1.32
C GLU A 90 1.91 4.03 1.45
N ILE A 91 2.91 4.54 2.18
CA ILE A 91 4.17 3.83 2.39
C ILE A 91 3.96 2.54 3.19
N THR A 92 3.28 2.60 4.34
CA THR A 92 3.23 1.46 5.26
C THR A 92 2.21 0.41 4.88
N ARG A 93 1.14 0.79 4.15
CA ARG A 93 0.03 -0.13 3.82
C ARG A 93 -0.02 -0.51 2.34
N HIS A 94 0.57 0.30 1.45
CA HIS A 94 0.63 0.03 0.01
C HIS A 94 2.05 -0.18 -0.52
N ALA A 95 3.04 -0.29 0.38
CA ALA A 95 4.46 -0.51 0.06
C ALA A 95 5.04 0.52 -0.92
N ASP A 96 4.63 1.78 -0.76
CA ASP A 96 5.19 2.91 -1.50
C ASP A 96 6.54 3.34 -0.92
N THR A 97 7.23 4.26 -1.58
CA THR A 97 8.55 4.78 -1.18
C THR A 97 8.54 6.30 -1.21
N GLU A 98 8.98 6.93 -0.12
CA GLU A 98 9.18 8.38 -0.08
C GLU A 98 10.31 8.82 -1.02
N MET A 99 10.26 10.07 -1.47
CA MET A 99 11.35 10.63 -2.30
C MET A 99 12.66 10.70 -1.51
N ALA A 100 13.78 10.37 -2.15
CA ALA A 100 15.09 10.49 -1.54
C ALA A 100 15.36 11.93 -1.05
N PHE A 101 15.98 12.08 0.10
CA PHE A 101 16.30 13.35 0.77
C PHE A 101 15.09 14.18 1.23
N SER A 102 13.86 13.66 1.11
CA SER A 102 12.64 14.38 1.53
C SER A 102 12.15 14.01 2.93
N GLY A 103 12.51 12.83 3.44
CA GLY A 103 12.08 12.33 4.74
C GLY A 103 12.81 13.06 5.89
N GLN A 104 12.18 13.12 7.07
CA GLN A 104 12.72 13.88 8.21
C GLN A 104 13.93 13.21 8.91
N TYR A 105 14.23 11.92 8.64
CA TYR A 105 15.25 11.17 9.40
C TYR A 105 16.49 10.76 8.59
N TRP A 106 16.56 11.06 7.28
CA TRP A 106 17.73 10.70 6.50
C TRP A 106 19.02 11.32 7.06
N ASN A 107 18.96 12.58 7.49
CA ASN A 107 20.09 13.34 8.07
C ASN A 107 19.94 13.56 9.59
N LEU A 108 19.20 12.69 10.30
CA LEU A 108 19.08 12.79 11.75
C LEU A 108 20.26 12.09 12.44
N HIS A 109 20.97 12.79 13.33
CA HIS A 109 22.12 12.29 14.07
C HIS A 109 21.91 12.23 15.59
N ASP A 110 20.72 12.64 16.05
CA ASP A 110 20.37 12.57 17.48
C ASP A 110 20.35 11.12 17.97
N LYS A 111 20.75 10.93 19.24
CA LYS A 111 20.61 9.63 19.91
C LYS A 111 19.15 9.34 20.18
N GLY A 112 18.73 8.11 19.88
CA GLY A 112 17.34 7.72 20.11
C GLY A 112 16.95 6.42 19.47
N LEU A 113 15.64 6.16 19.57
CA LEU A 113 15.00 4.93 19.13
C LEU A 113 14.02 5.24 18.00
N PHE A 114 14.06 4.44 16.95
CA PHE A 114 13.09 4.49 15.87
C PHE A 114 12.03 3.40 16.06
N ARG A 115 10.78 3.82 16.22
CA ARG A 115 9.61 2.94 16.40
C ARG A 115 8.74 2.94 15.15
N CYS A 116 7.95 1.89 14.98
CA CYS A 116 6.96 1.80 13.92
C CYS A 116 5.88 2.89 14.09
N ILE A 117 5.63 3.68 13.05
CA ILE A 117 4.59 4.72 13.08
C ILE A 117 3.18 4.15 13.27
N CYS A 118 2.97 2.87 12.87
CA CYS A 118 1.68 2.20 12.92
C CYS A 118 1.34 1.63 14.31
N CYS A 119 2.29 0.94 14.96
CA CYS A 119 2.02 0.13 16.16
C CYS A 119 3.00 0.36 17.30
N ASP A 120 3.92 1.29 17.17
CA ASP A 120 4.91 1.65 18.18
C ASP A 120 5.93 0.56 18.55
N ASN A 121 6.03 -0.51 17.78
CA ASN A 121 7.08 -1.51 17.94
C ASN A 121 8.46 -0.89 17.75
N ALA A 122 9.44 -1.19 18.61
CA ALA A 122 10.81 -0.71 18.48
C ALA A 122 11.50 -1.41 17.28
N LEU A 123 12.05 -0.65 16.35
CA LEU A 123 12.60 -1.18 15.10
C LEU A 123 14.11 -1.01 14.99
N PHE A 124 14.61 0.20 15.19
CA PHE A 124 16.02 0.53 15.03
C PHE A 124 16.52 1.46 16.14
N SER A 125 17.84 1.42 16.39
CA SER A 125 18.52 2.35 17.28
C SER A 125 19.40 3.31 16.47
N SER A 126 19.56 4.54 16.95
CA SER A 126 20.55 5.47 16.38
C SER A 126 21.98 4.95 16.42
N GLU A 127 22.29 3.99 17.30
CA GLU A 127 23.61 3.34 17.37
C GLU A 127 23.96 2.53 16.12
N THR A 128 22.94 2.04 15.41
CA THR A 128 23.13 1.30 14.15
C THR A 128 22.91 2.16 12.91
N LYS A 129 22.52 3.44 13.09
CA LYS A 129 22.29 4.38 11.99
C LYS A 129 23.61 4.87 11.41
N PHE A 130 23.67 4.97 10.08
CA PHE A 130 24.81 5.54 9.37
C PHE A 130 24.35 6.36 8.16
N ASP A 131 25.25 7.23 7.67
CA ASP A 131 25.01 7.95 6.42
C ASP A 131 25.38 7.08 5.23
N SER A 132 24.38 6.65 4.47
CA SER A 132 24.56 5.85 3.26
C SER A 132 24.68 6.68 1.99
N GLY A 133 24.44 8.01 2.06
CA GLY A 133 24.40 8.88 0.89
C GLY A 133 23.18 8.67 -0.02
N THR A 134 22.27 7.75 0.32
CA THR A 134 21.11 7.39 -0.54
C THR A 134 19.91 8.29 -0.37
N GLY A 135 19.86 9.11 0.69
CA GLY A 135 18.75 10.02 0.99
C GLY A 135 17.63 9.42 1.82
N TRP A 136 17.82 8.22 2.36
CA TRP A 136 16.92 7.56 3.31
C TRP A 136 17.66 7.20 4.60
N PRO A 137 16.98 7.16 5.78
CA PRO A 137 17.58 6.67 7.00
C PRO A 137 18.05 5.22 6.83
N SER A 138 19.32 4.98 7.08
CA SER A 138 19.98 3.70 6.86
C SER A 138 20.57 3.16 8.14
N PHE A 139 20.39 1.84 8.38
CA PHE A 139 20.86 1.15 9.58
C PHE A 139 21.58 -0.13 9.17
N TRP A 140 22.64 -0.51 9.90
CA TRP A 140 23.34 -1.77 9.62
C TRP A 140 22.70 -2.98 10.33
N ALA A 141 21.80 -2.77 11.31
CA ALA A 141 21.00 -3.82 11.96
C ALA A 141 19.72 -3.25 12.58
N PRO A 142 18.65 -4.05 12.70
CA PRO A 142 17.49 -3.72 13.54
C PRO A 142 17.88 -3.84 15.02
N ILE A 143 17.08 -3.22 15.91
CA ILE A 143 17.31 -3.30 17.37
C ILE A 143 17.11 -4.73 17.91
N ALA A 144 16.24 -5.49 17.25
CA ALA A 144 16.05 -6.94 17.46
C ALA A 144 15.55 -7.54 16.14
N LYS A 145 16.09 -8.69 15.76
CA LYS A 145 15.67 -9.39 14.53
C LYS A 145 14.21 -9.81 14.56
N GLU A 146 13.68 -10.11 15.73
CA GLU A 146 12.28 -10.49 15.94
C GLU A 146 11.29 -9.36 15.65
N ASN A 147 11.75 -8.10 15.65
CA ASN A 147 10.87 -6.94 15.49
C ASN A 147 10.64 -6.54 14.03
N VAL A 148 11.42 -7.11 13.12
CA VAL A 148 11.27 -6.93 11.66
C VAL A 148 11.16 -8.28 10.98
N GLN A 149 10.50 -8.33 9.85
CA GLN A 149 10.41 -9.51 9.00
C GLN A 149 10.84 -9.17 7.57
N GLU A 150 11.42 -10.17 6.91
CA GLU A 150 11.90 -10.09 5.55
C GLU A 150 10.94 -10.82 4.61
N SER A 151 10.70 -10.23 3.44
CA SER A 151 9.94 -10.85 2.38
C SER A 151 10.54 -10.53 1.02
N ARG A 152 10.29 -11.42 0.03
CA ARG A 152 10.75 -11.19 -1.33
C ARG A 152 9.85 -10.16 -2.01
N ASP A 153 10.43 -9.09 -2.53
CA ASP A 153 9.79 -8.10 -3.39
C ASP A 153 10.32 -8.26 -4.82
N ALA A 154 9.42 -8.60 -5.75
CA ALA A 154 9.73 -8.75 -7.17
C ALA A 154 9.07 -7.64 -8.02
N SER A 155 8.64 -6.54 -7.40
CA SER A 155 8.06 -5.38 -8.08
C SER A 155 9.10 -4.63 -8.91
N LEU A 156 8.65 -3.78 -9.83
CA LEU A 156 9.49 -2.89 -10.65
C LEU A 156 10.59 -3.61 -11.47
N GLY A 157 10.43 -4.91 -11.77
CA GLY A 157 11.41 -5.67 -12.57
C GLY A 157 12.71 -6.00 -11.85
N MET A 158 12.81 -5.78 -10.55
CA MET A 158 13.95 -6.12 -9.69
C MET A 158 13.52 -7.08 -8.58
N VAL A 159 14.47 -7.89 -8.10
CA VAL A 159 14.23 -8.72 -6.91
C VAL A 159 14.97 -8.08 -5.74
N ARG A 160 14.23 -7.69 -4.72
CA ARG A 160 14.75 -7.06 -3.49
C ARG A 160 14.20 -7.79 -2.26
N THR A 161 14.80 -7.57 -1.12
CA THR A 161 14.27 -8.03 0.17
C THR A 161 13.56 -6.87 0.86
N ALA A 162 12.24 -6.93 0.91
CA ALA A 162 11.42 -5.96 1.62
C ALA A 162 11.46 -6.23 3.13
N ILE A 163 11.45 -5.16 3.91
CA ILE A 163 11.40 -5.18 5.38
C ILE A 163 10.05 -4.64 5.83
N SER A 164 9.39 -5.38 6.71
CA SER A 164 8.17 -4.95 7.37
C SER A 164 8.23 -5.15 8.89
N CYS A 165 7.33 -4.47 9.59
CA CYS A 165 7.20 -4.59 11.04
C CYS A 165 6.52 -5.90 11.40
N THR A 166 7.15 -6.76 12.21
CA THR A 166 6.58 -8.05 12.64
C THR A 166 5.23 -7.88 13.33
N LEU A 167 5.03 -6.81 14.12
CA LEU A 167 3.83 -6.63 14.93
C LEU A 167 2.59 -6.18 14.13
N CYS A 168 2.73 -5.52 12.96
CA CYS A 168 1.58 -4.95 12.24
C CYS A 168 1.68 -5.00 10.71
N ASP A 169 2.66 -5.70 10.15
CA ASP A 169 2.95 -5.81 8.71
C ASP A 169 3.13 -4.47 7.98
N ALA A 170 3.46 -3.39 8.71
CA ALA A 170 3.77 -2.12 8.08
C ALA A 170 5.01 -2.26 7.21
N HIS A 171 4.92 -1.94 5.93
CA HIS A 171 6.10 -1.84 5.08
C HIS A 171 7.02 -0.73 5.60
N LEU A 172 8.31 -1.03 5.74
CA LEU A 172 9.31 -0.09 6.29
C LEU A 172 10.30 0.37 5.21
N GLY A 173 10.69 -0.50 4.31
CA GLY A 173 11.69 -0.28 3.30
C GLY A 173 12.30 -1.58 2.80
N HIS A 174 13.60 -1.57 2.49
CA HIS A 174 14.30 -2.74 1.94
C HIS A 174 15.66 -2.90 2.62
N VAL A 175 16.19 -4.13 2.58
CA VAL A 175 17.58 -4.43 3.00
C VAL A 175 18.42 -4.80 1.79
N PHE A 176 19.68 -4.34 1.80
CA PHE A 176 20.70 -4.54 0.78
C PHE A 176 21.98 -5.07 1.44
N ASP A 177 22.87 -5.66 0.65
CA ASP A 177 24.14 -6.25 1.05
C ASP A 177 25.36 -5.32 0.82
N ASP A 178 25.10 -4.02 0.72
CA ASP A 178 26.07 -2.97 0.48
C ASP A 178 26.30 -2.05 1.71
N GLY A 179 26.02 -2.57 2.90
CA GLY A 179 26.18 -1.86 4.17
C GLY A 179 27.59 -1.98 4.78
N PRO A 180 27.86 -1.24 5.87
CA PRO A 180 29.12 -1.29 6.57
C PRO A 180 29.25 -2.54 7.49
N ALA A 181 30.48 -2.78 7.95
CA ALA A 181 30.70 -3.69 9.08
C ALA A 181 29.85 -3.22 10.30
N PRO A 182 29.42 -4.15 11.18
CA PRO A 182 29.81 -5.55 11.27
C PRO A 182 28.95 -6.51 10.43
N THR A 183 27.82 -6.06 9.86
CA THR A 183 26.88 -6.97 9.20
C THR A 183 27.05 -7.02 7.68
N GLY A 184 27.56 -5.96 7.06
CA GLY A 184 27.54 -5.79 5.62
C GLY A 184 26.15 -5.45 5.07
N LEU A 185 25.13 -5.26 5.94
CA LEU A 185 23.75 -4.99 5.53
C LEU A 185 23.42 -3.50 5.66
N ARG A 186 22.58 -3.02 4.75
CA ARG A 186 21.98 -1.69 4.79
C ARG A 186 20.44 -1.81 4.76
N TYR A 187 19.84 -1.60 5.92
CA TYR A 187 18.40 -1.45 6.09
C TYR A 187 18.03 -0.02 5.71
N CYS A 188 17.55 0.18 4.49
CA CYS A 188 17.16 1.47 3.91
C CYS A 188 15.66 1.68 4.15
N MET A 189 15.31 2.54 5.10
CA MET A 189 13.95 2.67 5.61
C MET A 189 13.32 4.00 5.19
N ASN A 190 11.99 4.03 5.03
CA ASN A 190 11.25 5.25 4.82
C ASN A 190 11.08 6.01 6.15
N SER A 191 11.41 7.30 6.19
CA SER A 191 11.20 8.14 7.37
C SER A 191 9.74 8.16 7.81
N ALA A 192 8.81 8.21 6.84
CA ALA A 192 7.37 8.25 7.12
C ALA A 192 6.82 6.95 7.73
N ALA A 193 7.57 5.83 7.67
CA ALA A 193 7.23 4.58 8.34
C ALA A 193 7.69 4.55 9.81
N LEU A 194 8.47 5.55 10.23
CA LEU A 194 9.14 5.59 11.52
C LEU A 194 8.65 6.75 12.39
N ARG A 195 8.78 6.58 13.71
CA ARG A 195 8.64 7.61 14.73
C ARG A 195 9.92 7.61 15.58
N PHE A 196 10.58 8.75 15.66
CA PHE A 196 11.79 8.88 16.46
C PHE A 196 11.49 9.31 17.90
N ILE A 197 12.11 8.63 18.85
CA ILE A 197 12.10 8.96 20.28
C ILE A 197 13.52 9.38 20.65
N LYS A 198 13.68 10.67 20.91
CA LYS A 198 14.97 11.22 21.35
C LYS A 198 15.30 10.71 22.75
N GLN A 199 16.52 10.25 22.94
CA GLN A 199 17.06 9.92 24.25
C GLN A 199 17.83 11.11 24.83
N ALA A 200 17.76 11.23 26.15
CA ALA A 200 18.48 12.28 26.88
C ALA A 200 20.01 12.05 26.88
#